data_7c46e36e780c9f76276f94a579ef098f
#
_entry.id   7c46e36e780c9f76276f94a579ef098f
#
_cell.length_a   1.000
_cell.length_b   1.000
_cell.length_c   1.000
_cell.angle_alpha   90.00
_cell.angle_beta   90.00
_cell.angle_gamma   90.00
#
_symmetry.space_group_name_H-M   'P 1'
#
loop_
_entity.id
_entity.type
_entity.pdbx_description
1 polymer ?
#
loop_
_entity_poly.entity_id
_entity_poly.type
_entity_poly.pdbx_seq_one_letter_code
_entity_poly.pdbx_strand_id
1 'polypeptide(L)'
;LKFLDENDHFDVEKFTRAVELVITAMDISICFADFPTEAISKTTRNFRQLGIGYANLGALLMALGLGYDSDGGRALAAAITSLMTGVSYRRSAELAAIVGPYGGYSENAEPHQAVMARHRDANRQVHPLHNNDTAVLTAAKAEWDKVVKLGHTNGFRNAQASVLAPTGTIGFMMDCDTTGIEPDFSLVKFKKMVGGGSMQIVNQTVPRALKNLGYTPEQAEKIVAYIADNGSVVG
;
A
#
# COMPACT_ATOMS: atom_id res chain seq x y z
N LEU A 1 -5.91 6.32 -4.82
CA LEU A 1 -6.36 7.52 -5.58
C LEU A 1 -5.74 8.82 -5.08
N LYS A 2 -5.43 8.95 -3.77
CA LYS A 2 -4.82 10.18 -3.20
C LYS A 2 -3.39 10.46 -3.68
N PHE A 3 -2.77 9.51 -4.33
CA PHE A 3 -1.44 9.60 -4.93
C PHE A 3 -1.48 9.60 -6.47
N LEU A 4 -2.65 9.82 -7.08
CA LEU A 4 -2.75 10.17 -8.50
C LEU A 4 -2.90 11.68 -8.63
N ASP A 5 -2.18 12.26 -9.59
CA ASP A 5 -2.36 13.65 -10.00
C ASP A 5 -3.55 13.80 -10.97
N GLU A 6 -3.75 15.02 -11.47
CA GLU A 6 -4.83 15.35 -12.41
C GLU A 6 -4.67 14.69 -13.78
N ASN A 7 -3.45 14.24 -14.11
CA ASN A 7 -3.11 13.58 -15.36
C ASN A 7 -2.96 12.07 -15.22
N ASP A 8 -3.45 11.50 -14.13
CA ASP A 8 -3.36 10.08 -13.81
C ASP A 8 -1.92 9.55 -13.64
N HIS A 9 -0.96 10.43 -13.27
CA HIS A 9 0.37 10.01 -12.90
C HIS A 9 0.43 9.70 -11.40
N PHE A 10 1.15 8.62 -11.06
CA PHE A 10 1.39 8.26 -9.66
C PHE A 10 2.45 9.18 -9.04
N ASP A 11 2.08 9.90 -8.01
CA ASP A 11 2.96 10.83 -7.27
C ASP A 11 3.87 10.05 -6.31
N VAL A 12 5.01 9.64 -6.85
CA VAL A 12 6.05 8.87 -6.16
C VAL A 12 6.60 9.62 -4.96
N GLU A 13 6.81 10.94 -5.07
CA GLU A 13 7.40 11.73 -3.98
C GLU A 13 6.44 11.83 -2.80
N LYS A 14 5.18 12.18 -3.07
CA LYS A 14 4.15 12.27 -2.03
C LYS A 14 3.92 10.92 -1.34
N PHE A 15 3.91 9.81 -2.11
CA PHE A 15 3.78 8.47 -1.56
C PHE A 15 4.97 8.11 -0.67
N THR A 16 6.19 8.35 -1.12
CA THR A 16 7.42 8.10 -0.36
C THR A 16 7.42 8.87 0.96
N ARG A 17 7.10 10.16 0.93
CA ARG A 17 7.02 10.99 2.15
C ARG A 17 5.95 10.50 3.12
N ALA A 18 4.79 10.06 2.62
CA ALA A 18 3.74 9.50 3.46
C ALA A 18 4.22 8.22 4.18
N VAL A 19 4.88 7.33 3.46
CA VAL A 19 5.44 6.08 4.05
C VAL A 19 6.50 6.40 5.11
N GLU A 20 7.43 7.32 4.84
CA GLU A 20 8.45 7.76 5.82
C GLU A 20 7.83 8.28 7.11
N LEU A 21 6.82 9.15 6.97
CA LEU A 21 6.13 9.73 8.11
C LEU A 21 5.42 8.68 8.95
N VAL A 22 4.68 7.79 8.28
CA VAL A 22 3.90 6.74 8.96
C VAL A 22 4.83 5.74 9.66
N ILE A 23 5.90 5.26 9.01
CA ILE A 23 6.89 4.37 9.66
C ILE A 23 7.50 5.03 10.89
N THR A 24 7.85 6.31 10.79
CA THR A 24 8.42 7.06 11.94
C THR A 24 7.40 7.15 13.08
N ALA A 25 6.16 7.50 12.79
CA ALA A 25 5.10 7.59 13.79
C ALA A 25 4.80 6.23 14.45
N MET A 26 4.77 5.15 13.67
CA MET A 26 4.57 3.79 14.18
C MET A 26 5.74 3.36 15.08
N ASP A 27 6.98 3.63 14.72
CA ASP A 27 8.13 3.32 15.58
C ASP A 27 8.10 4.10 16.89
N ILE A 28 7.77 5.38 16.83
CA ILE A 28 7.60 6.22 18.02
C ILE A 28 6.52 5.64 18.95
N SER A 29 5.38 5.17 18.40
CA SER A 29 4.28 4.64 19.20
C SER A 29 4.66 3.43 20.05
N ILE A 30 5.62 2.60 19.63
CA ILE A 30 6.12 1.46 20.42
C ILE A 30 6.80 1.93 21.71
N CYS A 31 7.32 3.15 21.77
CA CYS A 31 8.07 3.64 22.94
C CYS A 31 7.16 3.83 24.17
N PHE A 32 5.88 4.16 23.97
CA PHE A 32 4.93 4.45 25.04
C PHE A 32 3.60 3.69 24.95
N ALA A 33 3.52 2.71 24.05
CA ALA A 33 2.36 1.83 23.99
C ALA A 33 2.31 0.89 25.20
N ASP A 34 1.10 0.65 25.68
CA ASP A 34 0.82 -0.39 26.68
C ASP A 34 0.47 -1.70 25.97
N PHE A 35 0.90 -2.80 26.55
CA PHE A 35 0.69 -4.13 26.01
C PHE A 35 -0.03 -5.03 27.02
N PRO A 36 -0.89 -5.97 26.55
CA PRO A 36 -1.76 -6.75 27.43
C PRO A 36 -1.00 -7.72 28.36
N THR A 37 0.21 -8.12 28.00
CA THR A 37 1.06 -8.99 28.83
C THR A 37 2.51 -8.55 28.79
N GLU A 38 3.28 -8.90 29.82
CA GLU A 38 4.72 -8.62 29.89
C GLU A 38 5.49 -9.31 28.78
N ALA A 39 5.14 -10.54 28.42
CA ALA A 39 5.77 -11.29 27.34
C ALA A 39 5.62 -10.57 25.98
N ILE A 40 4.41 -10.07 25.66
CA ILE A 40 4.15 -9.28 24.46
C ILE A 40 4.94 -7.97 24.51
N SER A 41 4.92 -7.27 25.64
CA SER A 41 5.67 -6.02 25.82
C SER A 41 7.17 -6.21 25.56
N LYS A 42 7.77 -7.22 26.18
CA LYS A 42 9.19 -7.56 26.02
C LYS A 42 9.53 -7.88 24.55
N THR A 43 8.75 -8.75 23.91
CA THR A 43 8.97 -9.13 22.51
C THR A 43 8.80 -7.95 21.57
N THR A 44 7.74 -7.16 21.73
CA THR A 44 7.48 -5.99 20.89
C THR A 44 8.58 -4.94 21.02
N ARG A 45 9.02 -4.63 22.25
CA ARG A 45 10.11 -3.67 22.47
C ARG A 45 11.45 -4.17 21.95
N ASN A 46 11.70 -5.50 22.00
CA ASN A 46 12.94 -6.10 21.52
C ASN A 46 13.02 -6.17 19.98
N PHE A 47 11.92 -6.51 19.30
CA PHE A 47 11.91 -6.69 17.85
C PHE A 47 11.31 -5.52 17.06
N ARG A 48 10.50 -4.67 17.69
CA ARG A 48 9.91 -3.47 17.11
C ARG A 48 9.26 -3.72 15.75
N GLN A 49 8.47 -4.78 15.66
CA GLN A 49 7.78 -5.19 14.44
C GLN A 49 6.66 -4.22 14.10
N LEU A 50 6.62 -3.77 12.87
CA LEU A 50 5.61 -2.87 12.30
C LEU A 50 4.86 -3.56 11.16
N GLY A 51 3.76 -2.96 10.76
CA GLY A 51 2.94 -3.47 9.65
C GLY A 51 2.30 -2.33 8.88
N ILE A 52 3.09 -1.54 8.12
CA ILE A 52 2.52 -0.56 7.19
C ILE A 52 1.97 -1.28 5.96
N GLY A 53 0.80 -0.86 5.51
CA GLY A 53 0.17 -1.32 4.29
C GLY A 53 -0.49 -0.16 3.55
N TYR A 54 -1.07 -0.46 2.41
CA TYR A 54 -1.89 0.49 1.65
C TYR A 54 -3.21 -0.16 1.25
N ALA A 55 -4.17 0.66 0.89
CA ALA A 55 -5.50 0.24 0.49
C ALA A 55 -5.94 0.92 -0.80
N ASN A 56 -7.07 0.48 -1.35
CA ASN A 56 -7.69 1.06 -2.53
C ASN A 56 -6.94 0.79 -3.85
N LEU A 57 -6.20 -0.34 -3.91
CA LEU A 57 -5.49 -0.74 -5.13
C LEU A 57 -6.47 -1.02 -6.28
N GLY A 58 -7.54 -1.77 -6.01
CA GLY A 58 -8.54 -2.09 -7.03
C GLY A 58 -9.11 -0.83 -7.69
N ALA A 59 -9.46 0.17 -6.89
CA ALA A 59 -9.93 1.47 -7.39
C ALA A 59 -8.85 2.23 -8.16
N LEU A 60 -7.58 2.16 -7.72
CA LEU A 60 -6.47 2.76 -8.45
C LEU A 60 -6.33 2.16 -9.86
N LEU A 61 -6.36 0.84 -9.97
CA LEU A 61 -6.27 0.14 -11.26
C LEU A 61 -7.48 0.49 -12.15
N MET A 62 -8.69 0.50 -11.60
CA MET A 62 -9.89 0.95 -12.33
C MET A 62 -9.74 2.38 -12.84
N ALA A 63 -9.29 3.32 -12.00
CA ALA A 63 -9.07 4.70 -12.37
C ALA A 63 -8.07 4.86 -13.53
N LEU A 64 -7.08 3.97 -13.61
CA LEU A 64 -6.07 3.95 -14.67
C LEU A 64 -6.51 3.14 -15.91
N GLY A 65 -7.71 2.57 -15.92
CA GLY A 65 -8.20 1.71 -16.99
C GLY A 65 -7.47 0.35 -17.08
N LEU A 66 -6.84 -0.08 -15.99
CA LEU A 66 -6.13 -1.36 -15.90
C LEU A 66 -7.04 -2.44 -15.31
N GLY A 67 -7.12 -3.58 -15.99
CA GLY A 67 -7.79 -4.75 -15.42
C GLY A 67 -7.04 -5.26 -14.19
N TYR A 68 -7.79 -5.62 -13.13
CA TYR A 68 -7.17 -6.16 -11.90
C TYR A 68 -6.38 -7.44 -12.20
N ASP A 69 -6.96 -8.36 -12.97
CA ASP A 69 -6.30 -9.60 -13.42
C ASP A 69 -5.63 -9.41 -14.79
N SER A 70 -4.79 -8.38 -14.89
CA SER A 70 -3.96 -8.12 -16.07
C SER A 70 -2.48 -8.04 -15.71
N ASP A 71 -1.60 -8.24 -16.67
CA ASP A 71 -0.16 -8.09 -16.44
C ASP A 71 0.20 -6.67 -16.01
N GLY A 72 -0.44 -5.65 -16.61
CA GLY A 72 -0.26 -4.24 -16.20
C GLY A 72 -0.73 -3.98 -14.78
N GLY A 73 -1.88 -4.51 -14.38
CA GLY A 73 -2.37 -4.42 -13.00
C GLY A 73 -1.41 -5.06 -12.00
N ARG A 74 -0.92 -6.25 -12.30
CA ARG A 74 0.06 -6.96 -11.47
C ARG A 74 1.40 -6.23 -11.38
N ALA A 75 1.90 -5.70 -12.49
CA ALA A 75 3.15 -4.94 -12.54
C ALA A 75 3.08 -3.68 -11.67
N LEU A 76 2.01 -2.90 -11.79
CA LEU A 76 1.83 -1.70 -10.98
C LEU A 76 1.65 -2.03 -9.48
N ALA A 77 0.88 -3.06 -9.14
CA ALA A 77 0.73 -3.53 -7.77
C ALA A 77 2.07 -3.95 -7.15
N ALA A 78 2.87 -4.72 -7.89
CA ALA A 78 4.21 -5.12 -7.46
C ALA A 78 5.14 -3.92 -7.28
N ALA A 79 5.11 -2.95 -8.21
CA ALA A 79 5.91 -1.74 -8.16
C ALA A 79 5.61 -0.89 -6.92
N ILE A 80 4.32 -0.61 -6.65
CA ILE A 80 3.88 0.18 -5.48
C ILE A 80 4.24 -0.53 -4.17
N THR A 81 4.00 -1.84 -4.08
CA THR A 81 4.34 -2.64 -2.91
C THR A 81 5.85 -2.64 -2.64
N SER A 82 6.65 -2.79 -3.72
CA SER A 82 8.10 -2.75 -3.63
C SER A 82 8.60 -1.38 -3.18
N LEU A 83 8.07 -0.29 -3.72
CA LEU A 83 8.42 1.06 -3.30
C LEU A 83 8.09 1.29 -1.82
N MET A 84 6.85 0.97 -1.39
CA MET A 84 6.45 1.13 0.01
C MET A 84 7.38 0.37 0.95
N THR A 85 7.67 -0.88 0.65
CA THR A 85 8.49 -1.74 1.50
C THR A 85 9.94 -1.26 1.51
N GLY A 86 10.49 -0.86 0.35
CA GLY A 86 11.84 -0.30 0.24
C GLY A 86 12.01 0.98 1.06
N VAL A 87 11.07 1.93 0.90
CA VAL A 87 11.06 3.18 1.71
C VAL A 87 10.97 2.87 3.20
N SER A 88 10.13 1.91 3.58
CA SER A 88 9.94 1.53 5.00
C SER A 88 11.22 1.00 5.63
N TYR A 89 11.92 0.08 4.96
CA TYR A 89 13.19 -0.45 5.47
C TYR A 89 14.34 0.55 5.37
N ARG A 90 14.38 1.40 4.35
CA ARG A 90 15.35 2.50 4.31
C ARG A 90 15.15 3.42 5.51
N ARG A 91 13.91 3.83 5.79
CA ARG A 91 13.60 4.68 6.96
C ARG A 91 13.95 3.97 8.27
N SER A 92 13.69 2.67 8.38
CA SER A 92 14.10 1.86 9.54
C SER A 92 15.62 1.86 9.74
N ALA A 93 16.41 1.77 8.67
CA ALA A 93 17.87 1.84 8.76
C ALA A 93 18.38 3.25 9.11
N GLU A 94 17.71 4.31 8.65
CA GLU A 94 18.01 5.69 9.07
C GLU A 94 17.70 5.92 10.55
N LEU A 95 16.58 5.42 11.05
CA LEU A 95 16.24 5.48 12.47
C LEU A 95 17.26 4.68 13.30
N ALA A 96 17.70 3.52 12.82
CA ALA A 96 18.73 2.74 13.50
C ALA A 96 20.06 3.49 13.66
N ALA A 97 20.42 4.35 12.70
CA ALA A 97 21.61 5.20 12.80
C ALA A 97 21.53 6.20 13.95
N ILE A 98 20.31 6.63 14.35
CA ILE A 98 20.09 7.66 15.37
C ILE A 98 19.85 7.05 16.75
N VAL A 99 18.98 6.04 16.81
CA VAL A 99 18.46 5.48 18.08
C VAL A 99 18.81 3.99 18.28
N GLY A 100 19.67 3.45 17.44
CA GLY A 100 20.11 2.05 17.48
C GLY A 100 19.15 1.08 16.79
N PRO A 101 19.65 -0.07 16.34
CA PRO A 101 18.85 -1.14 15.77
C PRO A 101 17.92 -1.77 16.83
N TYR A 102 16.99 -2.65 16.39
CA TYR A 102 16.16 -3.40 17.33
C TYR A 102 17.02 -4.35 18.19
N GLY A 103 16.55 -4.64 19.43
CA GLY A 103 17.38 -5.34 20.44
C GLY A 103 17.90 -6.72 20.01
N GLY A 104 17.09 -7.50 19.29
CA GLY A 104 17.52 -8.81 18.75
C GLY A 104 18.30 -8.75 17.45
N TYR A 105 18.73 -7.56 16.97
CA TYR A 105 19.36 -7.42 15.65
C TYR A 105 20.70 -8.14 15.55
N SER A 106 21.55 -8.06 16.57
CA SER A 106 22.89 -8.68 16.51
C SER A 106 22.86 -10.19 16.25
N GLU A 107 21.85 -10.88 16.77
CA GLU A 107 21.64 -12.32 16.58
C GLU A 107 21.00 -12.64 15.22
N ASN A 108 20.34 -11.65 14.60
CA ASN A 108 19.58 -11.80 13.37
C ASN A 108 20.16 -10.98 12.20
N ALA A 109 21.32 -10.38 12.34
CA ALA A 109 21.87 -9.44 11.35
C ALA A 109 22.06 -10.09 9.98
N GLU A 110 22.72 -11.24 9.92
CA GLU A 110 23.00 -11.94 8.68
C GLU A 110 21.72 -12.39 7.94
N PRO A 111 20.77 -13.11 8.56
CA PRO A 111 19.53 -13.48 7.90
C PRO A 111 18.66 -12.27 7.52
N HIS A 112 18.65 -11.21 8.33
CA HIS A 112 17.92 -9.99 7.99
C HIS A 112 18.51 -9.33 6.74
N GLN A 113 19.83 -9.16 6.67
CA GLN A 113 20.52 -8.63 5.49
C GLN A 113 20.26 -9.46 4.24
N ALA A 114 20.30 -10.80 4.38
CA ALA A 114 20.03 -11.71 3.28
C ALA A 114 18.58 -11.55 2.75
N VAL A 115 17.59 -11.32 3.63
CA VAL A 115 16.22 -11.04 3.23
C VAL A 115 16.13 -9.71 2.47
N MET A 116 16.77 -8.64 2.94
CA MET A 116 16.80 -7.35 2.24
C MET A 116 17.44 -7.44 0.85
N ALA A 117 18.53 -8.18 0.72
CA ALA A 117 19.16 -8.43 -0.57
C ALA A 117 18.22 -9.20 -1.52
N ARG A 118 17.50 -10.22 -1.04
CA ARG A 118 16.50 -10.94 -1.84
C ARG A 118 15.35 -10.04 -2.31
N HIS A 119 14.86 -9.15 -1.47
CA HIS A 119 13.82 -8.17 -1.87
C HIS A 119 14.34 -7.22 -2.95
N ARG A 120 15.56 -6.69 -2.80
CA ARG A 120 16.21 -5.87 -3.84
C ARG A 120 16.30 -6.62 -5.16
N ASP A 121 16.72 -7.87 -5.13
CA ASP A 121 16.91 -8.67 -6.33
C ASP A 121 15.58 -9.08 -6.97
N ALA A 122 14.55 -9.36 -6.17
CA ALA A 122 13.17 -9.55 -6.66
C ALA A 122 12.60 -8.30 -7.33
N ASN A 123 12.85 -7.11 -6.76
CA ASN A 123 12.42 -5.85 -7.40
C ASN A 123 13.01 -5.68 -8.81
N ARG A 124 14.23 -6.16 -9.05
CA ARG A 124 14.88 -6.08 -10.37
C ARG A 124 14.24 -6.98 -11.41
N GLN A 125 13.42 -7.94 -11.01
CA GLN A 125 12.71 -8.87 -11.90
C GLN A 125 11.33 -8.33 -12.31
N VAL A 126 10.85 -7.27 -11.68
CA VAL A 126 9.59 -6.63 -12.07
C VAL A 126 9.85 -5.78 -13.31
N HIS A 127 9.10 -6.06 -14.38
CA HIS A 127 9.21 -5.33 -15.64
C HIS A 127 8.07 -4.31 -15.76
N PRO A 128 8.37 -3.06 -16.13
CA PRO A 128 7.35 -2.05 -16.34
C PRO A 128 6.55 -2.36 -17.63
N LEU A 129 5.24 -2.23 -17.54
CA LEU A 129 4.30 -2.42 -18.66
C LEU A 129 3.47 -1.17 -18.94
N HIS A 130 3.54 -0.17 -18.05
CA HIS A 130 2.81 1.09 -18.13
C HIS A 130 3.70 2.26 -17.70
N ASN A 131 3.38 3.49 -18.12
CA ASN A 131 4.20 4.67 -17.78
C ASN A 131 4.36 4.88 -16.27
N ASN A 132 3.30 4.65 -15.48
CA ASN A 132 3.35 4.75 -14.02
C ASN A 132 4.32 3.74 -13.40
N ASP A 133 4.37 2.52 -13.93
CA ASP A 133 5.24 1.46 -13.41
C ASP A 133 6.72 1.87 -13.49
N THR A 134 7.11 2.50 -14.58
CA THR A 134 8.51 2.91 -14.82
C THR A 134 8.99 3.89 -13.76
N ALA A 135 8.19 4.91 -13.44
CA ALA A 135 8.55 5.90 -12.41
C ALA A 135 8.62 5.25 -11.02
N VAL A 136 7.63 4.45 -10.66
CA VAL A 136 7.54 3.77 -9.36
C VAL A 136 8.68 2.75 -9.21
N LEU A 137 8.97 1.93 -10.24
CA LEU A 137 10.06 0.94 -10.20
C LEU A 137 11.43 1.58 -10.15
N THR A 138 11.64 2.70 -10.84
CA THR A 138 12.89 3.47 -10.75
C THR A 138 13.14 3.95 -9.33
N ALA A 139 12.12 4.51 -8.69
CA ALA A 139 12.20 4.94 -7.30
C ALA A 139 12.41 3.74 -6.35
N ALA A 140 11.66 2.64 -6.53
CA ALA A 140 11.81 1.43 -5.73
C ALA A 140 13.23 0.86 -5.81
N LYS A 141 13.83 0.81 -7.01
CA LYS A 141 15.21 0.36 -7.20
C LYS A 141 16.19 1.21 -6.41
N ALA A 142 16.07 2.52 -6.50
CA ALA A 142 16.92 3.45 -5.75
C ALA A 142 16.75 3.26 -4.22
N GLU A 143 15.53 3.05 -3.75
CA GLU A 143 15.26 2.81 -2.33
C GLU A 143 15.87 1.47 -1.86
N TRP A 144 15.71 0.38 -2.61
CA TRP A 144 16.29 -0.91 -2.25
C TRP A 144 17.83 -0.92 -2.25
N ASP A 145 18.47 -0.18 -3.16
CA ASP A 145 19.94 -0.02 -3.13
C ASP A 145 20.39 0.73 -1.86
N LYS A 146 19.62 1.75 -1.42
CA LYS A 146 19.84 2.43 -0.13
C LYS A 146 19.58 1.50 1.07
N VAL A 147 18.52 0.68 1.04
CA VAL A 147 18.20 -0.29 2.11
C VAL A 147 19.37 -1.20 2.38
N VAL A 148 19.91 -1.83 1.33
CA VAL A 148 21.05 -2.77 1.48
C VAL A 148 22.27 -2.03 2.01
N LYS A 149 22.59 -0.86 1.47
CA LYS A 149 23.75 -0.06 1.90
C LYS A 149 23.62 0.42 3.36
N LEU A 150 22.50 1.09 3.69
CA LEU A 150 22.30 1.66 5.03
C LEU A 150 22.08 0.57 6.07
N GLY A 151 21.35 -0.49 5.72
CA GLY A 151 21.14 -1.62 6.62
C GLY A 151 22.45 -2.32 6.99
N HIS A 152 23.39 -2.43 6.04
CA HIS A 152 24.71 -3.00 6.33
C HIS A 152 25.52 -2.14 7.32
N THR A 153 25.38 -0.82 7.23
CA THR A 153 26.12 0.12 8.09
C THR A 153 25.47 0.29 9.47
N ASN A 154 24.14 0.42 9.50
CA ASN A 154 23.38 0.88 10.70
C ASN A 154 22.57 -0.24 11.35
N GLY A 155 22.35 -1.37 10.66
CA GLY A 155 21.29 -2.30 11.01
C GLY A 155 19.90 -1.73 10.69
N PHE A 156 18.86 -2.32 11.30
CA PHE A 156 17.47 -1.89 11.14
C PHE A 156 16.84 -1.62 12.50
N ARG A 157 16.03 -0.58 12.59
CA ARG A 157 15.26 -0.24 13.79
C ARG A 157 14.12 -1.21 14.05
N ASN A 158 13.58 -1.82 13.01
CA ASN A 158 12.40 -2.68 13.04
C ASN A 158 12.72 -4.03 12.39
N ALA A 159 12.36 -5.13 13.06
CA ALA A 159 12.55 -6.48 12.53
C ALA A 159 11.61 -6.77 11.36
N GLN A 160 10.44 -6.11 11.33
CA GLN A 160 9.47 -6.18 10.24
C GLN A 160 8.88 -4.78 10.01
N ALA A 161 8.58 -4.42 8.76
CA ALA A 161 8.08 -3.09 8.44
C ALA A 161 6.70 -3.10 7.77
N SER A 162 6.40 -4.04 6.84
CA SER A 162 5.20 -3.97 6.02
C SER A 162 4.27 -5.18 6.19
N VAL A 163 2.97 -4.94 5.99
CA VAL A 163 1.93 -5.95 5.87
C VAL A 163 0.85 -5.47 4.89
N LEU A 164 0.36 -6.36 4.04
CA LEU A 164 -0.78 -6.07 3.17
C LEU A 164 -2.06 -6.57 3.84
N ALA A 165 -2.56 -5.77 4.79
CA ALA A 165 -3.76 -6.12 5.55
C ALA A 165 -5.04 -5.90 4.72
N PRO A 166 -6.14 -6.64 5.00
CA PRO A 166 -7.40 -6.52 4.26
C PRO A 166 -8.08 -5.14 4.38
N THR A 167 -7.86 -4.38 5.46
CA THR A 167 -8.41 -3.03 5.71
C THR A 167 -9.94 -2.91 5.56
N GLY A 168 -10.72 -3.93 5.95
CA GLY A 168 -12.16 -3.95 5.77
C GLY A 168 -12.87 -2.70 6.30
N THR A 169 -13.13 -2.64 7.61
CA THR A 169 -13.83 -1.51 8.25
C THR A 169 -13.08 -0.19 8.11
N ILE A 170 -11.76 -0.20 8.30
CA ILE A 170 -10.95 1.02 8.19
C ILE A 170 -10.90 1.56 6.75
N GLY A 171 -11.04 0.70 5.74
CA GLY A 171 -11.16 1.12 4.35
C GLY A 171 -12.34 2.05 4.11
N PHE A 172 -13.51 1.76 4.71
CA PHE A 172 -14.67 2.66 4.64
C PHE A 172 -14.42 4.00 5.32
N MET A 173 -13.74 4.01 6.46
CA MET A 173 -13.38 5.26 7.16
C MET A 173 -12.40 6.11 6.32
N MET A 174 -11.54 5.49 5.54
CA MET A 174 -10.59 6.16 4.66
C MET A 174 -11.18 6.55 3.29
N ASP A 175 -12.47 6.37 3.08
CA ASP A 175 -13.16 6.65 1.82
C ASP A 175 -12.58 5.84 0.65
N CYS A 176 -12.32 4.56 0.90
CA CYS A 176 -11.81 3.63 -0.10
C CYS A 176 -12.96 2.89 -0.80
N ASP A 177 -12.96 2.87 -2.12
CA ASP A 177 -13.90 2.07 -2.91
C ASP A 177 -13.59 0.57 -2.83
N THR A 178 -12.30 0.21 -2.72
CA THR A 178 -11.84 -1.17 -2.57
C THR A 178 -11.01 -1.34 -1.30
N THR A 179 -11.05 -2.52 -0.68
CA THR A 179 -10.35 -2.82 0.57
C THR A 179 -8.95 -3.39 0.28
N GLY A 180 -7.96 -3.00 1.08
CA GLY A 180 -6.60 -3.51 0.95
C GLY A 180 -6.09 -3.47 -0.49
N ILE A 181 -5.51 -4.57 -0.93
CA ILE A 181 -5.05 -4.76 -2.31
C ILE A 181 -6.03 -5.62 -3.13
N GLU A 182 -7.26 -5.77 -2.67
CA GLU A 182 -8.28 -6.63 -3.26
C GLU A 182 -8.97 -5.96 -4.45
N PRO A 183 -9.57 -6.74 -5.38
CA PRO A 183 -10.48 -6.18 -6.38
C PRO A 183 -11.78 -5.72 -5.73
N ASP A 184 -12.60 -4.96 -6.46
CA ASP A 184 -13.96 -4.70 -6.00
C ASP A 184 -14.82 -5.97 -6.10
N PHE A 185 -15.39 -6.40 -4.98
CA PHE A 185 -16.28 -7.56 -4.95
C PHE A 185 -17.70 -7.23 -5.43
N SER A 186 -18.07 -5.94 -5.40
CA SER A 186 -19.37 -5.44 -5.88
C SER A 186 -19.30 -3.93 -6.09
N LEU A 187 -19.77 -3.48 -7.26
CA LEU A 187 -19.84 -2.06 -7.59
C LEU A 187 -20.89 -1.30 -6.76
N VAL A 188 -21.84 -2.03 -6.17
CA VAL A 188 -22.83 -1.48 -5.23
C VAL A 188 -22.78 -2.30 -3.94
N LYS A 189 -22.55 -1.62 -2.84
CA LYS A 189 -22.43 -2.22 -1.51
C LYS A 189 -23.55 -1.72 -0.60
N PHE A 190 -24.05 -2.59 0.26
CA PHE A 190 -25.06 -2.23 1.25
C PHE A 190 -24.45 -2.35 2.64
N LYS A 191 -24.48 -1.28 3.41
CA LYS A 191 -24.04 -1.25 4.80
C LYS A 191 -25.24 -1.14 5.72
N LYS A 192 -25.43 -2.14 6.60
CA LYS A 192 -26.38 -2.04 7.70
C LYS A 192 -25.91 -0.99 8.71
N MET A 193 -26.79 -0.06 9.03
CA MET A 193 -26.49 0.99 9.99
C MET A 193 -26.82 0.53 11.41
N VAL A 194 -26.03 0.99 12.38
CA VAL A 194 -26.36 0.83 13.81
C VAL A 194 -27.65 1.63 14.07
N GLY A 195 -28.69 0.97 14.59
CA GLY A 195 -30.02 1.60 14.78
C GLY A 195 -31.04 1.28 13.70
N GLY A 196 -30.69 0.50 12.69
CA GLY A 196 -31.60 0.05 11.62
C GLY A 196 -31.42 0.82 10.31
N GLY A 197 -31.91 0.26 9.21
CA GLY A 197 -31.71 0.78 7.86
C GLY A 197 -30.46 0.27 7.18
N SER A 198 -30.39 0.48 5.87
CA SER A 198 -29.21 0.18 5.04
C SER A 198 -28.85 1.39 4.20
N MET A 199 -27.56 1.63 4.03
CA MET A 199 -27.02 2.64 3.12
C MET A 199 -26.45 1.93 1.90
N GLN A 200 -26.84 2.40 0.72
CA GLN A 200 -26.27 1.97 -0.55
C GLN A 200 -25.03 2.81 -0.86
N ILE A 201 -23.92 2.13 -1.16
CA ILE A 201 -22.65 2.77 -1.53
C ILE A 201 -22.29 2.30 -2.93
N VAL A 202 -22.34 3.21 -3.90
CA VAL A 202 -21.87 2.97 -5.27
C VAL A 202 -20.40 3.30 -5.35
N ASN A 203 -19.62 2.49 -6.06
CA ASN A 203 -18.19 2.72 -6.28
C ASN A 203 -17.98 4.06 -7.01
N GLN A 204 -17.32 5.01 -6.35
CA GLN A 204 -17.09 6.36 -6.84
C GLN A 204 -16.02 6.46 -7.93
N THR A 205 -15.23 5.40 -8.13
CA THR A 205 -14.18 5.37 -9.16
C THR A 205 -14.73 5.05 -10.56
N VAL A 206 -15.94 4.48 -10.66
CA VAL A 206 -16.54 4.06 -11.94
C VAL A 206 -16.59 5.18 -12.99
N PRO A 207 -17.03 6.41 -12.69
CA PRO A 207 -17.05 7.48 -13.71
C PRO A 207 -15.66 7.81 -14.27
N ARG A 208 -14.62 7.81 -13.40
CA ARG A 208 -13.22 8.04 -13.84
C ARG A 208 -12.72 6.90 -14.70
N ALA A 209 -13.01 5.67 -14.32
CA ALA A 209 -12.66 4.49 -15.10
C ALA A 209 -13.27 4.52 -16.51
N LEU A 210 -14.56 4.83 -16.62
CA LEU A 210 -15.28 4.93 -17.88
C LEU A 210 -14.70 6.03 -18.79
N LYS A 211 -14.38 7.20 -18.21
CA LYS A 211 -13.72 8.29 -18.92
C LYS A 211 -12.38 7.83 -19.53
N ASN A 212 -11.56 7.14 -18.74
CA ASN A 212 -10.24 6.67 -19.18
C ASN A 212 -10.32 5.52 -20.19
N LEU A 213 -11.43 4.78 -20.19
CA LEU A 213 -11.76 3.79 -21.22
C LEU A 213 -12.33 4.40 -22.52
N GLY A 214 -12.53 5.74 -22.57
CA GLY A 214 -12.97 6.46 -23.75
C GLY A 214 -14.48 6.58 -23.93
N TYR A 215 -15.27 6.28 -22.90
CA TYR A 215 -16.73 6.50 -22.95
C TYR A 215 -17.07 8.00 -22.89
N THR A 216 -18.13 8.41 -23.62
CA THR A 216 -18.63 9.77 -23.54
C THR A 216 -19.32 10.03 -22.20
N PRO A 217 -19.45 11.30 -21.77
CA PRO A 217 -20.18 11.63 -20.52
C PRO A 217 -21.59 11.02 -20.47
N GLU A 218 -22.35 11.08 -21.57
CA GLU A 218 -23.70 10.55 -21.63
C GLU A 218 -23.73 9.01 -21.53
N GLN A 219 -22.74 8.33 -22.08
CA GLN A 219 -22.60 6.89 -21.94
C GLN A 219 -22.23 6.53 -20.50
N ALA A 220 -21.29 7.27 -19.90
CA ALA A 220 -20.87 7.05 -18.52
C ALA A 220 -22.04 7.23 -17.54
N GLU A 221 -22.85 8.28 -17.68
CA GLU A 221 -24.04 8.51 -16.86
C GLU A 221 -25.04 7.34 -16.95
N LYS A 222 -25.32 6.85 -18.16
CA LYS A 222 -26.21 5.69 -18.34
C LYS A 222 -25.67 4.42 -17.71
N ILE A 223 -24.36 4.17 -17.82
CA ILE A 223 -23.71 2.99 -17.23
C ILE A 223 -23.76 3.10 -15.69
N VAL A 224 -23.46 4.28 -15.13
CA VAL A 224 -23.52 4.50 -13.68
C VAL A 224 -24.93 4.30 -13.13
N ALA A 225 -25.94 4.84 -13.82
CA ALA A 225 -27.35 4.65 -13.46
C ALA A 225 -27.72 3.14 -13.51
N TYR A 226 -27.33 2.45 -14.57
CA TYR A 226 -27.57 1.00 -14.68
C TYR A 226 -26.92 0.21 -13.54
N ILE A 227 -25.69 0.54 -13.17
CA ILE A 227 -24.99 -0.08 -12.04
C ILE A 227 -25.72 0.18 -10.72
N ALA A 228 -26.20 1.40 -10.51
CA ALA A 228 -26.95 1.75 -9.29
C ALA A 228 -28.24 0.91 -9.15
N ASP A 229 -28.93 0.68 -10.26
CA ASP A 229 -30.20 -0.07 -10.27
C ASP A 229 -30.01 -1.60 -10.23
N ASN A 230 -28.96 -2.11 -10.90
CA ASN A 230 -28.76 -3.56 -11.11
C ASN A 230 -27.60 -4.17 -10.32
N GLY A 231 -26.73 -3.34 -9.70
CA GLY A 231 -25.58 -3.80 -8.92
C GLY A 231 -24.42 -4.37 -9.77
N SER A 232 -24.55 -4.37 -11.09
CA SER A 232 -23.64 -5.02 -12.03
C SER A 232 -23.59 -4.26 -13.35
N VAL A 233 -22.52 -4.51 -14.15
CA VAL A 233 -22.40 -4.06 -15.56
C VAL A 233 -22.90 -5.11 -16.54
N VAL A 234 -23.32 -6.27 -16.07
CA VAL A 234 -23.77 -7.40 -16.89
C VAL A 234 -25.27 -7.26 -17.15
N GLY A 235 -25.65 -7.21 -18.44
CA GLY A 235 -27.03 -7.13 -18.88
C GLY A 235 -27.14 -6.93 -20.38
#